data_627d95cc262f2f4933605c319966a10d
#
_entry.id   627d95cc262f2f4933605c319966a10d
#
_cell.length_a   1.000
_cell.length_b   1.000
_cell.length_c   1.000
_cell.angle_alpha   90.00
_cell.angle_beta   90.00
_cell.angle_gamma   90.00
#
_symmetry.space_group_name_H-M   'P 1'
#
loop_
_entity.id
_entity.type
_entity.pdbx_description
1 polymer ?
#
loop_
_entity_poly.entity_id
_entity_poly.type
_entity_poly.pdbx_seq_one_letter_code
_entity_poly.pdbx_strand_id
1 'polypeptide(L)'
;KDLPDLLQWLQPDLVWFPALWPETYSYTLSACLQAGLPVVAPNLGAFAERLGGRPWSWVMPWDMPAPEWLATFIQLRDQHFASGQPPQPPAAQGNAPANGWHYRHDYLQGLPTVAPATALSQDFLQAHLPPTASVTGARSLLLSGVVHLRSHPLLRGVAQRIPQHWQMRVKNWLRA
;
A
#
# COMPACT_ATOMS: atom_id res chain seq x y z
N LYS A 1 13.20 7.97 -7.66
CA LYS A 1 13.93 6.91 -6.93
C LYS A 1 12.90 5.97 -6.39
N ASP A 2 13.08 4.68 -6.63
CA ASP A 2 12.16 3.65 -6.17
C ASP A 2 12.50 3.25 -4.72
N LEU A 3 11.55 2.62 -4.01
CA LEU A 3 11.74 2.24 -2.62
C LEU A 3 12.96 1.31 -2.42
N PRO A 4 13.26 0.34 -3.29
CA PRO A 4 14.48 -0.47 -3.20
C PRO A 4 15.75 0.37 -3.20
N ASP A 5 15.87 1.35 -4.09
CA ASP A 5 17.03 2.26 -4.15
C ASP A 5 17.19 3.06 -2.84
N LEU A 6 16.05 3.49 -2.26
CA LEU A 6 16.04 4.20 -0.99
C LEU A 6 16.52 3.32 0.16
N LEU A 7 16.06 2.08 0.24
CA LEU A 7 16.47 1.12 1.26
C LEU A 7 17.97 0.80 1.15
N GLN A 8 18.46 0.63 -0.06
CA GLN A 8 19.89 0.41 -0.32
C GLN A 8 20.74 1.62 0.07
N TRP A 9 20.23 2.82 -0.15
CA TRP A 9 20.95 4.06 0.22
C TRP A 9 20.92 4.31 1.73
N LEU A 10 19.78 4.09 2.39
CA LEU A 10 19.61 4.32 3.84
C LEU A 10 20.31 3.25 4.69
N GLN A 11 20.38 2.01 4.20
CA GLN A 11 20.86 0.84 4.94
C GLN A 11 20.30 0.76 6.37
N PRO A 12 18.98 0.76 6.57
CA PRO A 12 18.40 0.77 7.91
C PRO A 12 18.67 -0.55 8.62
N ASP A 13 19.00 -0.49 9.91
CA ASP A 13 19.16 -1.69 10.75
C ASP A 13 17.84 -2.40 11.00
N LEU A 14 16.73 -1.66 11.04
CA LEU A 14 15.41 -2.14 11.33
C LEU A 14 14.34 -1.30 10.61
N VAL A 15 13.30 -1.92 10.12
CA VAL A 15 12.13 -1.23 9.57
C VAL A 15 10.92 -1.44 10.48
N TRP A 16 10.28 -0.35 10.86
CA TRP A 16 9.07 -0.36 11.65
C TRP A 16 7.84 0.05 10.82
N PHE A 17 6.78 -0.75 10.90
CA PHE A 17 5.48 -0.48 10.29
C PHE A 17 4.47 -0.07 11.35
N PRO A 18 4.20 1.24 11.57
CA PRO A 18 3.22 1.72 12.56
C PRO A 18 1.79 1.69 11.98
N ALA A 19 1.37 0.57 11.42
CA ALA A 19 0.04 0.47 10.81
C ALA A 19 -1.05 0.35 11.88
N LEU A 20 -2.14 1.09 11.68
CA LEU A 20 -3.34 1.09 12.54
C LEU A 20 -4.55 0.44 11.87
N TRP A 21 -4.38 -0.08 10.66
CA TRP A 21 -5.42 -0.81 9.92
C TRP A 21 -4.82 -2.03 9.23
N PRO A 22 -5.62 -3.07 9.02
CA PRO A 22 -5.15 -4.27 8.35
C PRO A 22 -4.91 -4.00 6.85
N GLU A 23 -3.68 -4.17 6.41
CA GLU A 23 -3.34 -4.19 4.99
C GLU A 23 -3.56 -5.59 4.42
N THR A 24 -4.03 -5.66 3.17
CA THR A 24 -4.24 -6.94 2.48
C THR A 24 -2.95 -7.51 1.93
N TYR A 25 -1.95 -6.69 1.62
CA TYR A 25 -0.70 -7.16 1.03
C TYR A 25 0.56 -6.42 1.52
N SER A 26 0.59 -5.10 1.51
CA SER A 26 1.74 -4.23 1.78
C SER A 26 2.95 -4.41 0.84
N TYR A 27 3.01 -3.59 -0.22
CA TYR A 27 4.14 -3.58 -1.15
C TYR A 27 5.43 -3.09 -0.50
N THR A 28 5.34 -2.17 0.45
CA THR A 28 6.49 -1.69 1.22
C THR A 28 7.11 -2.79 2.06
N LEU A 29 6.27 -3.65 2.68
CA LEU A 29 6.76 -4.85 3.35
C LEU A 29 7.49 -5.77 2.37
N SER A 30 6.97 -5.98 1.17
CA SER A 30 7.63 -6.80 0.15
C SER A 30 9.04 -6.31 -0.16
N ALA A 31 9.23 -5.00 -0.33
CA ALA A 31 10.55 -4.43 -0.59
C ALA A 31 11.52 -4.66 0.60
N CYS A 32 11.05 -4.52 1.84
CA CYS A 32 11.84 -4.78 3.03
C CYS A 32 12.25 -6.27 3.15
N LEU A 33 11.32 -7.18 2.82
CA LEU A 33 11.59 -8.61 2.83
C LEU A 33 12.58 -9.02 1.75
N GLN A 34 12.47 -8.44 0.56
CA GLN A 34 13.44 -8.64 -0.53
C GLN A 34 14.84 -8.13 -0.18
N ALA A 35 14.90 -7.00 0.52
CA ALA A 35 16.15 -6.44 1.02
C ALA A 35 16.71 -7.21 2.24
N GLY A 36 16.02 -8.23 2.74
CA GLY A 36 16.46 -9.03 3.89
C GLY A 36 16.40 -8.29 5.22
N LEU A 37 15.74 -7.14 5.29
CA LEU A 37 15.77 -6.28 6.47
C LEU A 37 15.01 -6.88 7.66
N PRO A 38 15.48 -6.64 8.91
CA PRO A 38 14.71 -6.88 10.11
C PRO A 38 13.46 -6.01 10.14
N VAL A 39 12.34 -6.57 10.61
CA VAL A 39 11.04 -5.90 10.58
C VAL A 39 10.33 -5.98 11.92
N VAL A 40 9.79 -4.86 12.36
CA VAL A 40 8.80 -4.77 13.45
C VAL A 40 7.47 -4.32 12.85
N ALA A 41 6.40 -5.04 13.11
CA ALA A 41 5.08 -4.71 12.58
C ALA A 41 3.96 -5.12 13.55
N PRO A 42 2.77 -4.51 13.42
CA PRO A 42 1.62 -4.90 14.23
C PRO A 42 1.05 -6.24 13.80
N ASN A 43 0.39 -6.92 14.74
CA ASN A 43 -0.38 -8.14 14.48
C ASN A 43 -1.70 -7.80 13.75
N LEU A 44 -1.59 -7.31 12.51
CA LEU A 44 -2.71 -6.89 11.68
C LEU A 44 -2.53 -7.36 10.23
N GLY A 45 -3.57 -7.97 9.67
CA GLY A 45 -3.66 -8.31 8.25
C GLY A 45 -2.40 -9.01 7.70
N ALA A 46 -1.93 -8.59 6.56
CA ALA A 46 -0.79 -9.19 5.86
C ALA A 46 0.52 -9.18 6.66
N PHE A 47 0.67 -8.30 7.66
CA PHE A 47 1.89 -8.30 8.48
C PHE A 47 2.02 -9.58 9.29
N ALA A 48 0.94 -9.95 10.01
CA ALA A 48 0.93 -11.17 10.81
C ALA A 48 1.18 -12.42 9.98
N GLU A 49 0.51 -12.52 8.82
CA GLU A 49 0.61 -13.67 7.92
C GLU A 49 2.00 -13.80 7.30
N ARG A 50 2.57 -12.69 6.82
CA ARG A 50 3.81 -12.69 6.05
C ARG A 50 5.08 -12.71 6.90
N LEU A 51 4.98 -12.29 8.15
CA LEU A 51 6.10 -12.27 9.09
C LEU A 51 6.12 -13.48 10.01
N GLY A 52 5.05 -14.27 10.07
CA GLY A 52 4.95 -15.46 10.90
C GLY A 52 6.07 -16.45 10.60
N GLY A 53 6.87 -16.79 11.63
CA GLY A 53 8.01 -17.72 11.52
C GLY A 53 9.23 -17.18 10.76
N ARG A 54 9.19 -15.94 10.27
CA ARG A 54 10.36 -15.34 9.63
C ARG A 54 11.38 -14.88 10.67
N PRO A 55 12.67 -15.23 10.54
CA PRO A 55 13.71 -14.71 11.41
C PRO A 55 13.79 -13.17 11.29
N TRP A 56 14.25 -12.52 12.36
CA TRP A 56 14.41 -11.06 12.43
C TRP A 56 13.10 -10.30 12.13
N SER A 57 11.99 -10.86 12.62
CA SER A 57 10.66 -10.26 12.48
C SER A 57 9.92 -10.33 13.81
N TRP A 58 9.44 -9.19 14.27
CA TRP A 58 8.70 -9.07 15.52
C TRP A 58 7.30 -8.56 15.25
N VAL A 59 6.33 -9.40 15.52
CA VAL A 59 4.91 -9.08 15.35
C VAL A 59 4.34 -8.74 16.72
N MET A 60 3.92 -7.49 16.88
CA MET A 60 3.52 -6.90 18.16
C MET A 60 2.02 -6.58 18.18
N PRO A 61 1.39 -6.48 19.37
CA PRO A 61 0.02 -5.99 19.45
C PRO A 61 -0.15 -4.63 18.77
N TRP A 62 -1.18 -4.47 17.94
CA TRP A 62 -1.41 -3.24 17.16
C TRP A 62 -1.78 -2.03 18.04
N ASP A 63 -2.39 -2.30 19.21
CA ASP A 63 -2.87 -1.32 20.17
C ASP A 63 -1.87 -1.04 21.30
N MET A 64 -0.63 -1.46 21.12
CA MET A 64 0.42 -1.31 22.13
C MET A 64 0.70 0.17 22.42
N PRO A 65 0.70 0.60 23.71
CA PRO A 65 0.96 1.98 24.08
C PRO A 65 2.37 2.46 23.71
N ALA A 66 2.53 3.75 23.47
CA ALA A 66 3.82 4.33 23.09
C ALA A 66 4.98 4.02 24.06
N PRO A 67 4.81 4.01 25.39
CA PRO A 67 5.87 3.60 26.30
C PRO A 67 6.35 2.17 26.10
N GLU A 68 5.42 1.25 25.78
CA GLU A 68 5.74 -0.15 25.53
C GLU A 68 6.46 -0.32 24.19
N TRP A 69 6.08 0.45 23.18
CA TRP A 69 6.83 0.52 21.90
C TRP A 69 8.28 0.96 22.15
N LEU A 70 8.47 2.02 22.95
CA LEU A 70 9.80 2.51 23.28
C LEU A 70 10.62 1.44 24.02
N ALA A 71 10.04 0.78 25.02
CA ALA A 71 10.69 -0.30 25.75
C ALA A 71 11.07 -1.46 24.82
N THR A 72 10.19 -1.84 23.90
CA THR A 72 10.45 -2.87 22.88
C THR A 72 11.65 -2.50 21.99
N PHE A 73 11.71 -1.26 21.49
CA PHE A 73 12.84 -0.84 20.64
C PHE A 73 14.17 -0.81 21.43
N ILE A 74 14.14 -0.37 22.68
CA ILE A 74 15.33 -0.42 23.55
C ILE A 74 15.78 -1.86 23.75
N GLN A 75 14.85 -2.77 24.05
CA GLN A 75 15.13 -4.19 24.23
C GLN A 75 15.71 -4.81 22.95
N LEU A 76 15.10 -4.56 21.79
CA LEU A 76 15.59 -5.05 20.50
C LEU A 76 17.00 -4.54 20.19
N ARG A 77 17.24 -3.24 20.43
CA ARG A 77 18.59 -2.66 20.29
C ARG A 77 19.59 -3.42 21.15
N ASP A 78 19.31 -3.57 22.43
CA ASP A 78 20.27 -4.14 23.38
C ASP A 78 20.52 -5.62 23.14
N GLN A 79 19.50 -6.38 22.72
CA GLN A 79 19.61 -7.80 22.46
C GLN A 79 20.23 -8.15 21.11
N HIS A 80 20.01 -7.33 20.07
CA HIS A 80 20.31 -7.71 18.69
C HIS A 80 21.23 -6.76 17.94
N PHE A 81 21.28 -5.48 18.30
CA PHE A 81 22.00 -4.48 17.53
C PHE A 81 23.18 -3.83 18.27
N ALA A 82 23.15 -3.77 19.61
CA ALA A 82 24.20 -3.11 20.39
C ALA A 82 25.54 -3.87 20.41
N SER A 83 25.53 -5.16 20.05
CA SER A 83 26.75 -5.99 20.03
C SER A 83 27.70 -5.70 18.86
N GLY A 84 27.35 -4.75 17.98
CA GLY A 84 28.14 -4.42 16.78
C GLY A 84 28.12 -5.48 15.69
N GLN A 85 27.35 -6.55 15.86
CA GLN A 85 27.06 -7.52 14.81
C GLN A 85 25.57 -7.39 14.45
N PRO A 86 25.21 -6.50 13.49
CA PRO A 86 23.85 -6.43 13.03
C PRO A 86 23.42 -7.80 12.49
N PRO A 87 22.14 -8.17 12.65
CA PRO A 87 21.64 -9.41 12.10
C PRO A 87 21.96 -9.46 10.63
N GLN A 88 22.68 -10.52 10.23
CA GLN A 88 22.89 -10.78 8.81
C GLN A 88 21.51 -11.09 8.21
N PRO A 89 21.03 -10.29 7.23
CA PRO A 89 19.78 -10.61 6.58
C PRO A 89 19.87 -12.04 6.07
N PRO A 90 18.82 -12.86 6.25
CA PRO A 90 18.79 -14.15 5.60
C PRO A 90 19.02 -13.89 4.11
N ALA A 91 19.98 -14.62 3.51
CA ALA A 91 20.29 -14.49 2.09
C ALA A 91 18.96 -14.44 1.35
N ALA A 92 18.75 -13.42 0.52
CA ALA A 92 17.51 -13.24 -0.21
C ALA A 92 17.24 -14.59 -0.90
N GLN A 93 16.33 -15.36 -0.34
CA GLN A 93 15.85 -16.54 -1.01
C GLN A 93 15.23 -15.98 -2.27
N GLY A 94 15.91 -16.28 -3.40
CA GLY A 94 15.54 -15.71 -4.68
C GLY A 94 14.04 -15.79 -4.84
N ASN A 95 13.45 -14.83 -5.52
CA ASN A 95 12.01 -14.56 -5.72
C ASN A 95 11.11 -15.74 -6.15
N ALA A 96 11.51 -16.97 -5.86
CA ALA A 96 10.56 -18.07 -5.86
C ALA A 96 9.59 -17.82 -4.70
N PRO A 97 8.31 -17.58 -4.95
CA PRO A 97 7.31 -17.65 -3.91
C PRO A 97 7.57 -18.96 -3.18
N ALA A 98 7.57 -18.94 -1.86
CA ALA A 98 7.92 -20.09 -1.03
C ALA A 98 7.19 -21.39 -1.44
N ASN A 99 6.17 -21.29 -2.25
CA ASN A 99 5.32 -22.37 -2.76
C ASN A 99 5.37 -22.51 -4.29
N GLY A 100 6.30 -21.87 -5.00
CA GLY A 100 6.33 -21.96 -6.47
C GLY A 100 5.08 -21.38 -7.16
N TRP A 101 4.31 -20.54 -6.47
CA TRP A 101 3.07 -20.02 -7.01
C TRP A 101 3.33 -19.00 -8.11
N HIS A 102 2.85 -19.29 -9.30
CA HIS A 102 2.97 -18.45 -10.47
C HIS A 102 1.62 -17.90 -10.87
N TYR A 103 1.44 -16.56 -10.85
CA TYR A 103 0.18 -15.90 -11.16
C TYR A 103 -0.46 -16.42 -12.46
N ARG A 104 0.33 -16.57 -13.52
CA ARG A 104 -0.15 -17.06 -14.81
C ARG A 104 -0.56 -18.52 -14.77
N HIS A 105 0.20 -19.35 -14.07
CA HIS A 105 -0.01 -20.80 -14.04
C HIS A 105 -1.08 -21.19 -13.01
N ASP A 106 -0.99 -20.63 -11.82
CA ASP A 106 -1.80 -21.10 -10.70
C ASP A 106 -3.09 -20.33 -10.54
N TYR A 107 -3.10 -19.04 -10.95
CA TYR A 107 -4.29 -18.21 -10.89
C TYR A 107 -5.10 -18.24 -12.20
N LEU A 108 -4.46 -18.04 -13.35
CA LEU A 108 -5.18 -17.96 -14.63
C LEU A 108 -5.57 -19.32 -15.19
N GLN A 109 -4.76 -20.37 -14.96
CA GLN A 109 -5.12 -21.73 -15.42
C GLN A 109 -6.13 -22.42 -14.50
N GLY A 110 -6.18 -22.05 -13.22
CA GLY A 110 -7.20 -22.54 -12.28
C GLY A 110 -8.56 -21.86 -12.44
N LEU A 111 -8.64 -20.77 -13.20
CA LEU A 111 -9.93 -20.18 -13.53
C LEU A 111 -10.67 -21.13 -14.50
N PRO A 112 -11.95 -21.46 -14.23
CA PRO A 112 -12.75 -22.20 -15.19
C PRO A 112 -12.66 -21.47 -16.53
N THR A 113 -12.39 -22.23 -17.60
CA THR A 113 -12.42 -21.67 -18.95
C THR A 113 -13.82 -21.11 -19.14
N VAL A 114 -13.98 -19.84 -18.86
CA VAL A 114 -15.25 -19.16 -19.08
C VAL A 114 -15.51 -19.30 -20.55
N ALA A 115 -16.60 -19.98 -20.91
CA ALA A 115 -17.12 -19.93 -22.25
C ALA A 115 -17.08 -18.48 -22.72
N PRO A 116 -16.73 -18.21 -24.01
CA PRO A 116 -16.51 -16.86 -24.50
C PRO A 116 -17.58 -15.95 -23.92
N ALA A 117 -17.14 -14.96 -23.18
CA ALA A 117 -18.01 -14.15 -22.34
C ALA A 117 -19.20 -13.72 -23.17
N THR A 118 -20.35 -14.29 -22.87
CA THR A 118 -21.59 -13.76 -23.39
C THR A 118 -21.57 -12.31 -22.97
N ALA A 119 -21.45 -11.39 -23.91
CA ALA A 119 -21.35 -9.97 -23.60
C ALA A 119 -22.48 -9.68 -22.61
N LEU A 120 -22.13 -9.18 -21.44
CA LEU A 120 -23.13 -8.86 -20.41
C LEU A 120 -24.22 -8.04 -21.11
N SER A 121 -25.48 -8.51 -21.04
CA SER A 121 -26.55 -7.82 -21.71
C SER A 121 -26.63 -6.38 -21.21
N GLN A 122 -26.99 -5.44 -22.05
CA GLN A 122 -27.12 -4.04 -21.61
C GLN A 122 -28.12 -3.92 -20.46
N ASP A 123 -29.15 -4.78 -20.44
CA ASP A 123 -30.14 -4.83 -19.37
C ASP A 123 -29.49 -5.24 -18.02
N PHE A 124 -28.59 -6.22 -18.05
CA PHE A 124 -27.86 -6.62 -16.86
C PHE A 124 -26.97 -5.47 -16.34
N LEU A 125 -26.26 -4.77 -17.24
CA LEU A 125 -25.43 -3.63 -16.89
C LEU A 125 -26.27 -2.47 -16.32
N GLN A 126 -27.41 -2.17 -16.93
CA GLN A 126 -28.31 -1.13 -16.43
C GLN A 126 -28.91 -1.45 -15.06
N ALA A 127 -29.20 -2.75 -14.80
CA ALA A 127 -29.76 -3.18 -13.52
C ALA A 127 -28.74 -3.17 -12.36
N HIS A 128 -27.44 -3.37 -12.65
CA HIS A 128 -26.41 -3.57 -11.63
C HIS A 128 -25.37 -2.45 -11.55
N LEU A 129 -25.28 -1.59 -12.57
CA LEU A 129 -24.49 -0.37 -12.45
C LEU A 129 -25.30 0.69 -11.67
N PRO A 130 -24.68 1.40 -10.72
CA PRO A 130 -25.35 2.54 -10.13
C PRO A 130 -25.82 3.45 -11.26
N PRO A 131 -27.04 4.03 -11.15
CA PRO A 131 -27.51 4.95 -12.15
C PRO A 131 -26.41 5.97 -12.38
N THR A 132 -25.88 6.02 -13.60
CA THR A 132 -24.98 7.08 -14.01
C THR A 132 -25.80 8.33 -13.80
N ALA A 133 -25.61 9.01 -12.67
CA ALA A 133 -26.15 10.33 -12.50
C ALA A 133 -25.67 11.08 -13.73
N SER A 134 -26.58 11.31 -14.67
CA SER A 134 -26.29 12.14 -15.82
C SER A 134 -26.08 13.54 -15.26
N VAL A 135 -24.86 13.81 -14.83
CA VAL A 135 -24.44 15.11 -14.36
C VAL A 135 -24.36 16.00 -15.60
N THR A 136 -25.52 16.14 -16.27
CA THR A 136 -25.75 17.03 -17.39
C THR A 136 -26.14 18.38 -16.83
N GLY A 137 -25.17 19.08 -16.27
CA GLY A 137 -25.34 20.43 -15.81
C GLY A 137 -24.04 21.21 -15.98
N ALA A 138 -24.16 22.52 -16.08
CA ALA A 138 -23.00 23.42 -16.15
C ALA A 138 -21.94 23.13 -15.07
N ARG A 139 -22.36 22.59 -13.92
CA ARG A 139 -21.47 22.15 -12.83
C ARG A 139 -20.55 21.00 -13.19
N SER A 140 -21.02 20.04 -14.01
CA SER A 140 -20.20 18.91 -14.44
C SER A 140 -19.14 19.31 -15.46
N LEU A 141 -19.50 20.21 -16.34
CA LEU A 141 -18.56 20.82 -17.28
C LEU A 141 -17.49 21.63 -16.54
N LEU A 142 -17.88 22.35 -15.49
CA LEU A 142 -16.95 23.06 -14.61
C LEU A 142 -16.04 22.09 -13.83
N LEU A 143 -16.56 20.99 -13.30
CA LEU A 143 -15.78 19.95 -12.63
C LEU A 143 -14.77 19.32 -13.58
N SER A 144 -15.21 18.94 -14.77
CA SER A 144 -14.33 18.40 -15.82
C SER A 144 -13.27 19.41 -16.23
N GLY A 145 -13.64 20.70 -16.37
CA GLY A 145 -12.71 21.79 -16.65
C GLY A 145 -11.67 21.98 -15.55
N VAL A 146 -12.07 21.96 -14.29
CA VAL A 146 -11.15 22.08 -13.14
C VAL A 146 -10.20 20.87 -13.05
N VAL A 147 -10.69 19.65 -13.31
CA VAL A 147 -9.85 18.45 -13.35
C VAL A 147 -8.85 18.54 -14.48
N HIS A 148 -9.28 18.94 -15.68
CA HIS A 148 -8.38 19.13 -16.83
C HIS A 148 -7.33 20.22 -16.60
N LEU A 149 -7.72 21.36 -16.02
CA LEU A 149 -6.82 22.43 -15.64
C LEU A 149 -5.76 21.98 -14.63
N ARG A 150 -6.15 21.14 -13.67
CA ARG A 150 -5.24 20.62 -12.65
C ARG A 150 -4.29 19.56 -13.20
N SER A 151 -4.69 18.81 -14.22
CA SER A 151 -3.83 17.80 -14.89
C SER A 151 -2.86 18.44 -15.89
N HIS A 152 -3.08 19.69 -16.30
CA HIS A 152 -2.20 20.37 -17.25
C HIS A 152 -0.86 20.75 -16.62
N PRO A 153 0.30 20.35 -17.18
CA PRO A 153 1.61 20.52 -16.55
C PRO A 153 1.96 21.98 -16.24
N LEU A 154 1.53 22.94 -17.08
CA LEU A 154 1.79 24.38 -16.88
C LEU A 154 0.97 25.00 -15.77
N LEU A 155 -0.22 24.47 -15.47
CA LEU A 155 -1.15 25.03 -14.49
C LEU A 155 -1.04 24.35 -13.11
N ARG A 156 -0.33 23.24 -13.03
CA ARG A 156 -0.10 22.50 -11.79
C ARG A 156 0.56 23.37 -10.71
N GLY A 157 1.52 24.20 -11.10
CA GLY A 157 2.19 25.13 -10.18
C GLY A 157 1.28 26.21 -9.60
N VAL A 158 0.29 26.67 -10.37
CA VAL A 158 -0.72 27.64 -9.92
C VAL A 158 -1.72 26.97 -8.98
N ALA A 159 -2.16 25.77 -9.32
CA ALA A 159 -3.10 25.01 -8.49
C ALA A 159 -2.53 24.65 -7.11
N GLN A 160 -1.23 24.45 -7.00
CA GLN A 160 -0.54 24.18 -5.72
C GLN A 160 -0.45 25.40 -4.79
N ARG A 161 -0.56 26.62 -5.34
CA ARG A 161 -0.55 27.88 -4.56
C ARG A 161 -1.90 28.24 -3.96
N ILE A 162 -2.97 27.56 -4.37
CA ILE A 162 -4.32 27.80 -3.81
C ILE A 162 -4.41 27.11 -2.44
N PRO A 163 -4.74 27.84 -1.37
CA PRO A 163 -4.90 27.29 -0.04
C PRO A 163 -5.92 26.14 -0.01
N GLN A 164 -5.62 25.08 0.74
CA GLN A 164 -6.46 23.86 0.78
C GLN A 164 -7.92 24.13 1.18
N HIS A 165 -8.16 25.08 2.09
CA HIS A 165 -9.53 25.43 2.51
C HIS A 165 -10.38 26.00 1.37
N TRP A 166 -9.78 26.73 0.42
CA TRP A 166 -10.46 27.19 -0.78
C TRP A 166 -10.77 26.05 -1.74
N GLN A 167 -9.81 25.15 -1.93
CA GLN A 167 -10.01 23.95 -2.75
C GLN A 167 -11.16 23.10 -2.22
N MET A 168 -11.26 22.92 -0.89
CA MET A 168 -12.35 22.17 -0.25
C MET A 168 -13.70 22.88 -0.38
N ARG A 169 -13.75 24.20 -0.23
CA ARG A 169 -14.99 24.98 -0.42
C ARG A 169 -15.54 24.85 -1.85
N VAL A 170 -14.68 25.00 -2.85
CA VAL A 170 -15.07 24.84 -4.27
C VAL A 170 -15.53 23.41 -4.53
N LYS A 171 -14.84 22.41 -4.00
CA LYS A 171 -15.20 20.99 -4.15
C LYS A 171 -16.57 20.69 -3.52
N ASN A 172 -16.83 21.20 -2.32
CA ASN A 172 -18.11 21.01 -1.64
C ASN A 172 -19.25 21.71 -2.37
N TRP A 173 -19.02 22.93 -2.85
CA TRP A 173 -20.01 23.68 -3.65
C TRP A 173 -20.35 22.99 -4.98
N LEU A 174 -19.34 22.38 -5.64
CA LEU A 174 -19.56 21.65 -6.89
C LEU A 174 -20.28 20.30 -6.68
N ARG A 175 -20.26 19.74 -5.45
CA ARG A 175 -20.94 18.48 -5.11
C ARG A 175 -22.37 18.68 -4.59
N ALA A 176 -22.68 19.85 -4.05
CA ALA A 176 -24.02 20.23 -3.61
C ALA A 176 -24.93 20.58 -4.80
#